data_20648125acced46026f968cd539d8eb7
#
_entry.id   20648125acced46026f968cd539d8eb7
#
_cell.length_a   1.000
_cell.length_b   1.000
_cell.length_c   1.000
_cell.angle_alpha   90.00
_cell.angle_beta   90.00
_cell.angle_gamma   90.00
#
_symmetry.space_group_name_H-M   'P 1'
#
loop_
_entity.id
_entity.type
_entity.pdbx_description
1 polymer ?
#
loop_
_entity_poly.entity_id
_entity_poly.type
_entity_poly.pdbx_seq_one_letter_code
_entity_poly.pdbx_strand_id
1 'polypeptide(L)'
;MSDITNFETNDQTIDEATETPVEETVATPAAVAPAVVAPAAEPDATRANPRKVREGIVISDKMDATLVVAVNERVSHPRYGKTVQRTKKLYVHDEKNEAKIGDKVRVQETRPLSKLKRWRLTEVVERAR
;
A
#
# COMPACT_ATOMS: atom_id res chain seq x y z
N MET A 1 -45.47 -25.66 29.16
CA MET A 1 -46.29 -24.47 28.86
C MET A 1 -45.44 -23.62 27.99
N SER A 2 -45.48 -23.85 26.72
CA SER A 2 -46.40 -23.20 25.73
C SER A 2 -45.79 -21.85 25.36
N ASP A 3 -45.52 -21.41 24.18
CA ASP A 3 -45.94 -21.67 22.80
C ASP A 3 -44.98 -20.87 21.88
N ILE A 4 -44.50 -21.43 20.85
CA ILE A 4 -45.01 -21.56 19.48
C ILE A 4 -45.10 -20.24 18.69
N THR A 5 -44.42 -20.29 17.57
CA THR A 5 -44.74 -19.78 16.21
C THR A 5 -44.69 -18.28 15.92
N ASN A 6 -43.98 -17.91 14.86
CA ASN A 6 -44.52 -17.74 13.49
C ASN A 6 -43.33 -17.33 12.56
N PHE A 7 -42.90 -18.02 11.70
CA PHE A 7 -43.07 -18.39 10.32
C PHE A 7 -44.01 -17.47 9.56
N GLU A 8 -43.46 -16.61 8.72
CA GLU A 8 -44.18 -16.18 7.50
C GLU A 8 -43.23 -15.85 6.36
N THR A 9 -43.28 -16.79 5.48
CA THR A 9 -42.88 -16.77 4.07
C THR A 9 -43.70 -15.72 3.35
N ASN A 10 -43.07 -14.91 2.54
CA ASN A 10 -43.75 -14.29 1.41
C ASN A 10 -42.95 -14.42 0.15
N ASP A 11 -43.35 -15.43 -0.57
CA ASP A 11 -43.18 -15.71 -1.97
C ASP A 11 -44.12 -14.79 -2.78
N GLN A 12 -43.64 -14.08 -3.72
CA GLN A 12 -44.42 -13.64 -4.87
C GLN A 12 -43.52 -13.40 -6.08
N THR A 13 -43.48 -14.42 -6.85
CA THR A 13 -43.40 -14.61 -8.29
C THR A 13 -44.29 -13.62 -9.06
N ILE A 14 -43.95 -13.51 -10.28
CA ILE A 14 -44.63 -13.23 -11.57
C ILE A 14 -44.04 -12.02 -12.27
N ASP A 15 -43.69 -12.10 -13.41
CA ASP A 15 -43.92 -12.52 -14.82
C ASP A 15 -43.34 -11.42 -15.69
N GLU A 16 -42.55 -11.80 -16.57
CA GLU A 16 -42.74 -12.17 -17.98
C GLU A 16 -43.04 -11.00 -18.95
N ALA A 17 -42.37 -11.10 -20.00
CA ALA A 17 -42.63 -10.69 -21.36
C ALA A 17 -41.82 -9.54 -21.92
N THR A 18 -40.85 -9.90 -22.77
CA THR A 18 -40.96 -9.83 -24.25
C THR A 18 -40.75 -8.42 -24.80
N GLU A 19 -39.77 -8.15 -25.54
CA GLU A 19 -39.52 -8.32 -26.96
C GLU A 19 -38.27 -7.57 -27.41
N THR A 20 -37.43 -8.25 -28.13
CA THR A 20 -36.58 -7.70 -29.18
C THR A 20 -37.42 -7.53 -30.45
N PRO A 21 -36.97 -6.94 -31.56
CA PRO A 21 -35.63 -6.65 -32.04
C PRO A 21 -35.49 -5.33 -32.85
N VAL A 22 -34.46 -5.28 -33.64
CA VAL A 22 -34.08 -4.59 -34.89
C VAL A 22 -33.07 -3.46 -34.72
N GLU A 23 -31.93 -3.77 -35.14
CA GLU A 23 -31.24 -3.57 -36.42
C GLU A 23 -30.68 -2.17 -36.69
N GLU A 24 -29.39 -2.23 -36.90
CA GLU A 24 -28.60 -1.62 -37.98
C GLU A 24 -28.21 -0.14 -37.83
N THR A 25 -26.97 0.20 -37.75
CA THR A 25 -26.01 0.43 -38.81
C THR A 25 -24.73 1.06 -38.28
N VAL A 26 -23.65 0.41 -38.63
CA VAL A 26 -22.38 0.93 -39.18
C VAL A 26 -21.95 2.36 -38.80
N ALA A 27 -20.86 2.42 -38.05
CA ALA A 27 -19.66 3.24 -38.33
C ALA A 27 -18.61 3.11 -37.25
N THR A 28 -17.57 2.37 -37.48
CA THR A 28 -16.22 2.56 -37.00
C THR A 28 -15.58 3.67 -37.85
N PRO A 29 -14.50 4.36 -37.47
CA PRO A 29 -13.56 4.19 -36.38
C PRO A 29 -13.14 5.53 -35.75
N ALA A 30 -12.73 5.50 -34.52
CA ALA A 30 -11.68 6.45 -34.09
C ALA A 30 -10.94 5.84 -32.91
N ALA A 31 -9.68 5.61 -33.13
CA ALA A 31 -8.67 5.24 -32.20
C ALA A 31 -8.75 6.08 -30.92
N VAL A 32 -9.16 5.44 -29.84
CA VAL A 32 -8.89 5.97 -28.51
C VAL A 32 -7.61 5.31 -28.03
N ALA A 33 -6.54 6.04 -28.12
CA ALA A 33 -5.30 5.73 -27.47
C ALA A 33 -5.56 5.46 -25.99
N PRO A 34 -4.95 4.43 -25.38
CA PRO A 34 -5.03 4.25 -23.95
C PRO A 34 -4.41 5.47 -23.30
N ALA A 35 -5.20 6.18 -22.52
CA ALA A 35 -4.68 7.19 -21.62
C ALA A 35 -3.69 6.50 -20.69
N VAL A 36 -2.44 6.73 -20.95
CA VAL A 36 -1.35 6.46 -20.02
C VAL A 36 -1.68 7.30 -18.81
N VAL A 37 -2.20 6.65 -17.77
CA VAL A 37 -2.27 7.23 -16.44
C VAL A 37 -0.83 7.49 -16.04
N ALA A 38 -0.42 8.72 -16.16
CA ALA A 38 0.85 9.17 -15.63
C ALA A 38 0.87 8.84 -14.13
N PRO A 39 1.91 8.18 -13.63
CA PRO A 39 2.08 8.04 -12.19
C PRO A 39 2.26 9.44 -11.61
N ALA A 40 1.30 9.86 -10.84
CA ALA A 40 1.32 11.11 -10.12
C ALA A 40 2.49 11.12 -9.14
N ALA A 41 3.15 12.28 -9.08
CA ALA A 41 4.16 12.66 -8.11
C ALA A 41 5.54 12.03 -8.30
N GLU A 42 6.28 12.58 -9.21
CA GLU A 42 7.72 12.62 -9.12
C GLU A 42 8.12 13.38 -7.84
N PRO A 43 8.71 12.71 -6.85
CA PRO A 43 9.17 13.41 -5.67
C PRO A 43 10.47 14.16 -6.01
N ASP A 44 10.36 15.49 -6.10
CA ASP A 44 11.46 16.40 -5.79
C ASP A 44 12.76 16.22 -6.61
N ALA A 45 12.64 16.22 -7.94
CA ALA A 45 13.80 16.18 -8.85
C ALA A 45 14.64 17.47 -8.86
N THR A 46 14.25 18.50 -8.09
CA THR A 46 14.89 19.83 -8.11
C THR A 46 15.89 20.04 -6.98
N ARG A 47 16.13 19.09 -6.10
CA ARG A 47 17.12 19.23 -5.03
C ARG A 47 18.43 18.58 -5.42
N ALA A 48 19.52 19.32 -5.31
CA ALA A 48 20.89 18.84 -5.55
C ALA A 48 21.27 17.63 -4.65
N ASN A 49 20.51 17.33 -3.61
CA ASN A 49 20.71 16.20 -2.71
C ASN A 49 19.37 15.54 -2.36
N PRO A 50 18.89 14.59 -3.17
CA PRO A 50 17.64 13.91 -2.92
C PRO A 50 17.69 13.12 -1.61
N ARG A 51 16.64 13.21 -0.79
CA ARG A 51 16.52 12.46 0.46
C ARG A 51 16.48 10.98 0.17
N LYS A 52 17.15 10.18 1.00
CA LYS A 52 17.18 8.74 0.85
C LYS A 52 15.81 8.13 1.11
N VAL A 53 15.40 7.24 0.22
CA VAL A 53 14.18 6.42 0.38
C VAL A 53 14.61 4.98 0.55
N ARG A 54 13.98 4.26 1.47
CA ARG A 54 14.26 2.85 1.75
C ARG A 54 12.97 2.09 1.97
N GLU A 55 13.00 0.81 1.66
CA GLU A 55 11.92 -0.12 1.95
C GLU A 55 12.35 -1.09 3.05
N GLY A 56 11.40 -1.45 3.90
CA GLY A 56 11.66 -2.36 4.99
C GLY A 56 10.39 -2.97 5.57
N ILE A 57 10.56 -3.86 6.53
CA ILE A 57 9.47 -4.55 7.23
C ILE A 57 9.37 -4.02 8.65
N VAL A 58 8.17 -3.74 9.12
CA VAL A 58 7.90 -3.29 10.49
C VAL A 58 8.11 -4.46 11.45
N ILE A 59 9.02 -4.29 12.39
CA ILE A 59 9.28 -5.27 13.46
C ILE A 59 8.45 -4.99 14.71
N SER A 60 8.21 -3.70 15.01
CA SER A 60 7.51 -3.30 16.23
C SER A 60 6.77 -1.98 16.01
N ASP A 61 5.56 -1.93 16.55
CA ASP A 61 4.64 -0.78 16.56
C ASP A 61 4.22 -0.37 17.98
N LYS A 62 4.94 -0.86 19.03
CA LYS A 62 4.57 -0.66 20.44
C LYS A 62 4.69 0.77 20.94
N MET A 63 5.42 1.62 20.22
CA MET A 63 5.69 3.00 20.63
C MET A 63 4.74 3.96 19.91
N ASP A 64 4.20 4.93 20.63
CA ASP A 64 3.38 5.97 20.04
C ASP A 64 4.15 6.76 18.99
N ALA A 65 3.52 6.97 17.83
CA ALA A 65 4.08 7.70 16.69
C ALA A 65 5.51 7.25 16.29
N THR A 66 5.87 5.99 16.57
CA THR A 66 7.20 5.49 16.27
C THR A 66 7.19 4.00 15.93
N LEU A 67 7.64 3.68 14.73
CA LEU A 67 7.80 2.32 14.25
C LEU A 67 9.28 1.90 14.27
N VAL A 68 9.53 0.63 14.49
CA VAL A 68 10.84 0.03 14.27
C VAL A 68 10.80 -0.79 12.98
N VAL A 69 11.55 -0.34 11.98
CA VAL A 69 11.58 -0.96 10.66
C VAL A 69 12.93 -1.64 10.42
N ALA A 70 12.90 -2.88 9.95
CA ALA A 70 14.07 -3.60 9.48
C ALA A 70 14.30 -3.36 8.00
N VAL A 71 15.45 -2.83 7.65
CA VAL A 71 15.88 -2.68 6.25
C VAL A 71 17.00 -3.67 5.97
N ASN A 72 16.82 -4.49 4.95
CA ASN A 72 17.82 -5.45 4.51
C ASN A 72 18.66 -4.84 3.38
N GLU A 73 19.94 -4.68 3.63
CA GLU A 73 20.90 -4.16 2.65
C GLU A 73 21.90 -5.25 2.26
N ARG A 74 22.19 -5.34 0.97
CA ARG A 74 23.27 -6.19 0.45
C ARG A 74 24.54 -5.35 0.36
N VAL A 75 25.55 -5.70 1.13
CA VAL A 75 26.82 -4.97 1.18
C VAL A 75 27.96 -5.93 0.87
N SER A 76 28.92 -5.48 0.08
CA SER A 76 30.15 -6.24 -0.16
C SER A 76 30.97 -6.28 1.12
N HIS A 77 31.48 -7.48 1.46
CA HIS A 77 32.38 -7.63 2.60
C HIS A 77 33.76 -7.04 2.24
N PRO A 78 34.28 -6.08 3.02
CA PRO A 78 35.47 -5.34 2.65
C PRO A 78 36.71 -6.22 2.47
N ARG A 79 36.83 -7.33 3.20
CA ARG A 79 38.00 -8.20 3.17
C ARG A 79 37.87 -9.38 2.21
N TYR A 80 36.67 -9.96 2.08
CA TYR A 80 36.47 -11.18 1.32
C TYR A 80 35.81 -10.97 -0.04
N GLY A 81 35.46 -9.73 -0.42
CA GLY A 81 34.80 -9.42 -1.70
C GLY A 81 33.44 -10.09 -1.93
N LYS A 82 32.89 -10.74 -0.90
CA LYS A 82 31.66 -11.52 -0.89
C LYS A 82 30.48 -10.61 -0.53
N THR A 83 29.35 -10.75 -1.20
CA THR A 83 28.14 -10.02 -0.83
C THR A 83 27.50 -10.62 0.42
N VAL A 84 27.30 -9.78 1.41
CA VAL A 84 26.69 -10.14 2.70
C VAL A 84 25.41 -9.33 2.89
N GLN A 85 24.37 -9.98 3.37
CA GLN A 85 23.13 -9.33 3.74
C GLN A 85 23.24 -8.81 5.18
N ARG A 86 22.93 -7.53 5.36
CA ARG A 86 22.91 -6.89 6.68
C ARG A 86 21.54 -6.26 6.92
N THR A 87 20.99 -6.50 8.10
CA THR A 87 19.75 -5.89 8.55
C THR A 87 20.05 -4.71 9.44
N LYS A 88 19.50 -3.54 9.11
CA LYS A 88 19.55 -2.34 9.93
C LYS A 88 18.18 -2.01 10.48
N LYS A 89 18.10 -1.70 11.77
CA LYS A 89 16.87 -1.22 12.41
C LYS A 89 16.84 0.30 12.32
N LEU A 90 15.74 0.83 11.76
CA LEU A 90 15.48 2.25 11.65
C LEU A 90 14.28 2.62 12.51
N TYR A 91 14.38 3.75 13.22
CA TYR A 91 13.27 4.35 13.96
C TYR A 91 12.57 5.34 13.03
N VAL A 92 11.31 5.08 12.77
CA VAL A 92 10.49 5.79 11.79
C VAL A 92 9.37 6.52 12.49
N HIS A 93 9.11 7.75 12.09
CA HIS A 93 7.98 8.53 12.58
C HIS A 93 6.73 8.21 11.78
N ASP A 94 5.68 7.80 12.48
CA ASP A 94 4.34 7.55 11.95
C ASP A 94 3.34 8.34 12.80
N GLU A 95 2.83 9.44 12.28
CA GLU A 95 1.90 10.32 12.98
C GLU A 95 0.52 9.69 13.20
N LYS A 96 0.13 8.81 12.29
CA LYS A 96 -1.22 8.23 12.25
C LYS A 96 -1.31 6.83 12.83
N ASN A 97 -0.17 6.21 13.17
CA ASN A 97 -0.08 4.81 13.59
C ASN A 97 -0.75 3.86 12.57
N GLU A 98 -0.52 4.13 11.28
CA GLU A 98 -1.16 3.38 10.19
C GLU A 98 -0.52 2.01 9.97
N ALA A 99 0.80 1.92 10.15
CA ALA A 99 1.53 0.69 9.89
C ALA A 99 1.54 -0.24 11.11
N LYS A 100 1.41 -1.54 10.85
CA LYS A 100 1.39 -2.61 11.87
C LYS A 100 2.60 -3.52 11.72
N ILE A 101 2.79 -4.38 12.73
CA ILE A 101 3.86 -5.38 12.71
C ILE A 101 3.69 -6.30 11.50
N GLY A 102 4.78 -6.47 10.75
CA GLY A 102 4.82 -7.31 9.54
C GLY A 102 4.60 -6.56 8.24
N ASP A 103 4.08 -5.33 8.27
CA ASP A 103 3.83 -4.54 7.07
C ASP A 103 5.14 -4.18 6.37
N LYS A 104 5.12 -4.18 5.03
CA LYS A 104 6.19 -3.66 4.21
C LYS A 104 5.94 -2.19 3.94
N VAL A 105 6.87 -1.35 4.35
CA VAL A 105 6.73 0.10 4.32
C VAL A 105 7.85 0.78 3.56
N ARG A 106 7.52 1.91 2.95
CA ARG A 106 8.49 2.83 2.35
C ARG A 106 8.71 4.01 3.26
N VAL A 107 9.98 4.28 3.58
CA VAL A 107 10.40 5.31 4.52
C VAL A 107 11.35 6.29 3.85
N GLN A 108 11.23 7.56 4.19
CA GLN A 108 12.06 8.64 3.66
C GLN A 108 12.87 9.31 4.76
N GLU A 109 14.13 9.63 4.47
CA GLU A 109 14.99 10.38 5.36
C GLU A 109 14.46 11.80 5.59
N THR A 110 14.47 12.28 6.84
CA THR A 110 14.06 13.64 7.20
C THR A 110 15.11 14.31 8.09
N ARG A 111 14.81 15.57 8.49
CA ARG A 111 15.57 16.19 9.56
C ARG A 111 15.49 15.34 10.84
N PRO A 112 16.44 15.48 11.77
CA PRO A 112 16.34 14.81 13.06
C PRO A 112 15.06 15.22 13.80
N LEU A 113 14.12 14.29 13.98
CA LEU A 113 12.89 14.51 14.73
C LEU A 113 13.09 14.21 16.22
N SER A 114 13.94 13.24 16.53
CA SER A 114 14.37 12.91 17.89
C SER A 114 15.79 12.37 17.88
N LYS A 115 16.30 11.95 19.04
CA LYS A 115 17.66 11.35 19.15
C LYS A 115 17.88 10.21 18.16
N LEU A 116 16.89 9.35 17.94
CA LEU A 116 16.98 8.16 17.08
C LEU A 116 16.15 8.28 15.79
N LYS A 117 15.08 9.10 15.77
CA LYS A 117 14.22 9.23 14.61
C LYS A 117 14.77 10.20 13.58
N ARG A 118 15.13 9.69 12.43
CA ARG A 118 15.58 10.44 11.25
C ARG A 118 14.84 10.04 9.98
N TRP A 119 13.79 9.24 10.14
CA TRP A 119 13.00 8.68 9.08
C TRP A 119 11.53 8.93 9.35
N ARG A 120 10.75 9.12 8.30
CA ARG A 120 9.29 9.20 8.37
C ARG A 120 8.67 8.15 7.46
N LEU A 121 7.51 7.68 7.83
CA LEU A 121 6.67 6.83 6.98
C LEU A 121 6.19 7.66 5.78
N THR A 122 6.33 7.11 4.58
CA THR A 122 5.78 7.72 3.35
C THR A 122 4.53 6.97 2.92
N GLU A 123 4.63 5.65 2.86
CA GLU A 123 3.51 4.81 2.45
C GLU A 123 3.65 3.38 2.98
N VAL A 124 2.53 2.69 3.12
CA VAL A 124 2.48 1.25 3.38
C VAL A 124 2.33 0.55 2.03
N VAL A 125 3.37 -0.18 1.60
CA VAL A 125 3.43 -0.86 0.31
C VAL A 125 2.59 -2.13 0.33
N GLU A 126 2.72 -2.91 1.39
CA GLU A 126 2.04 -4.19 1.55
C GLU A 126 1.69 -4.40 3.02
N ARG A 127 0.46 -4.79 3.29
CA ARG A 127 0.01 -5.12 4.64
C ARG A 127 0.19 -6.59 4.93
N ALA A 128 0.69 -6.90 6.10
CA ALA A 128 0.75 -8.27 6.58
C ALA A 128 -0.68 -8.82 6.77
N ARG A 129 -0.87 -10.06 6.34
CA ARG A 129 -2.14 -10.79 6.55
C ARG A 129 -2.07 -11.60 7.83
#